data_d612cbe8d14429d6322b73bdc59a4ce3
#
_entry.id   d612cbe8d14429d6322b73bdc59a4ce3
#
_cell.length_a   1.000
_cell.length_b   1.000
_cell.length_c   1.000
_cell.angle_alpha   90.00
_cell.angle_beta   90.00
_cell.angle_gamma   90.00
#
_symmetry.space_group_name_H-M   'P 1'
#
loop_
_entity.id
_entity.type
_entity.pdbx_description
1 polymer ?
#
loop_
_entity_poly.entity_id
_entity_poly.type
_entity_poly.pdbx_seq_one_letter_code
_entity_poly.pdbx_strand_id
1 'polypeptide(L)'
;MKYKSHNFITYLLILLGTTLYAQERRKIEIEYAPFMTFDESKPDATILTRDNSKQVHIKHEGIEMWCDQAIYDAKQDFIEAYGKVRINQGDTINMTSKYVEYSGKTQLAFASGEVVLKDPTSVITTDTLYFDRMKQKAFYESNGKVVRDTTGTITSTVGLYYLKTKKYQFVNNVKLVNPEYIIESNRLDFYSLSGYAFLYGPTTITSETSVIYCERGFYNTTDDTGYFVKKSKINYDERVVEGDSLYFDRNKSFASATNNIVITDTLNNTIVKGHYAEVFRAKDSLFITKRALAITLQENDSIFVHSDTLMVTGKPERRITRGYYNSKIYKSDLSGKADSIHMNQRTGLTQLINIDRNTTQDAFYKPQKPVLWNIKNQISGDSIHLISNSANESLDSLKVFNNAFVISKDTLGDGYNQISGKKLFGLFENNSLSTIDIIKNAETIYYLRNEDNELVGIDKSKSGAIKIWLSENNIDEMRKYNQIGGKTYPELDFPENEKILRGFNWRESERPKNVKDLFKDDPPLILKVIKGLDAYPTQELFFDSNLLDRVKKAEPKSDLNTKEKKQKPNNKSARKVPNNLLKDNYITK
;
A
#
# COMPACT_ATOMS: atom_id res chain seq x y z
N MET A 1 74.92 19.80 -17.05
CA MET A 1 74.18 18.54 -17.08
C MET A 1 72.66 18.76 -17.30
N LYS A 2 72.25 19.34 -18.45
CA LYS A 2 70.83 19.70 -18.73
C LYS A 2 70.40 19.46 -20.18
N TYR A 3 70.95 18.45 -20.87
CA TYR A 3 70.61 18.18 -22.30
C TYR A 3 70.24 16.74 -22.63
N LYS A 4 70.00 15.85 -21.63
CA LYS A 4 69.64 14.42 -21.95
C LYS A 4 68.16 14.07 -21.69
N SER A 5 67.34 14.98 -21.18
CA SER A 5 65.93 14.65 -20.80
C SER A 5 64.92 14.87 -21.96
N HIS A 6 65.22 15.77 -22.91
CA HIS A 6 64.28 16.07 -24.02
C HIS A 6 64.21 14.98 -25.09
N ASN A 7 65.29 14.31 -25.36
CA ASN A 7 65.32 13.24 -26.39
C ASN A 7 64.59 11.96 -25.93
N PHE A 8 64.55 11.69 -24.62
CA PHE A 8 63.82 10.51 -24.08
C PHE A 8 62.32 10.66 -24.17
N ILE A 9 61.79 11.87 -23.93
CA ILE A 9 60.36 12.19 -24.04
C ILE A 9 59.91 12.15 -25.51
N THR A 10 60.75 12.60 -26.44
CA THR A 10 60.43 12.57 -27.87
C THR A 10 60.40 11.13 -28.42
N TYR A 11 61.34 10.26 -27.98
CA TYR A 11 61.29 8.84 -28.33
C TYR A 11 60.11 8.08 -27.69
N LEU A 12 59.71 8.43 -26.47
CA LEU A 12 58.56 7.87 -25.80
C LEU A 12 57.24 8.27 -26.50
N LEU A 13 57.12 9.53 -26.96
CA LEU A 13 55.99 10.02 -27.76
C LEU A 13 55.90 9.38 -29.15
N ILE A 14 57.04 9.08 -29.81
CA ILE A 14 57.09 8.37 -31.09
C ILE A 14 56.71 6.89 -30.89
N LEU A 15 57.10 6.25 -29.78
CA LEU A 15 56.73 4.87 -29.45
C LEU A 15 55.24 4.75 -29.09
N LEU A 16 54.62 5.74 -28.46
CA LEU A 16 53.18 5.78 -28.21
C LEU A 16 52.34 6.05 -29.48
N GLY A 17 52.94 6.71 -30.50
CA GLY A 17 52.25 7.00 -31.76
C GLY A 17 52.10 5.80 -32.69
N THR A 18 52.86 4.70 -32.49
CA THR A 18 52.84 3.53 -33.39
C THR A 18 51.88 2.42 -32.94
N THR A 19 51.16 2.56 -31.82
CA THR A 19 50.20 1.56 -31.36
C THR A 19 48.74 1.87 -31.72
N LEU A 20 48.47 2.92 -32.47
CA LEU A 20 47.17 3.13 -33.10
C LEU A 20 47.09 2.33 -34.41
N TYR A 21 47.27 1.02 -34.34
CA TYR A 21 46.71 0.16 -35.38
C TYR A 21 45.21 0.26 -35.28
N ALA A 22 44.59 1.00 -36.19
CA ALA A 22 43.18 0.85 -36.48
C ALA A 22 42.95 -0.62 -36.78
N GLN A 23 42.32 -1.34 -35.88
CA GLN A 23 41.94 -2.73 -36.08
C GLN A 23 41.03 -2.74 -37.31
N GLU A 24 41.54 -3.18 -38.48
CA GLU A 24 40.72 -3.34 -39.68
C GLU A 24 39.52 -4.20 -39.31
N ARG A 25 38.32 -3.65 -39.50
CA ARG A 25 37.09 -4.40 -39.24
C ARG A 25 37.10 -5.61 -40.15
N ARG A 26 37.04 -6.81 -39.58
CA ARG A 26 36.91 -8.04 -40.35
C ARG A 26 35.61 -7.97 -41.14
N LYS A 27 35.65 -8.38 -42.41
CA LYS A 27 34.46 -8.54 -43.25
C LYS A 27 33.73 -9.84 -42.90
N ILE A 28 32.49 -9.95 -43.35
CA ILE A 28 31.75 -11.21 -43.33
C ILE A 28 32.51 -12.25 -44.16
N GLU A 29 32.78 -13.41 -43.57
CA GLU A 29 33.50 -14.52 -44.18
C GLU A 29 32.53 -15.64 -44.54
N ILE A 30 32.59 -16.14 -45.80
CA ILE A 30 31.80 -17.27 -46.25
C ILE A 30 32.65 -18.53 -46.03
N GLU A 31 32.34 -19.31 -44.99
CA GLU A 31 33.04 -20.54 -44.66
C GLU A 31 32.66 -21.69 -45.59
N TYR A 32 31.40 -21.76 -45.97
CA TYR A 32 30.89 -22.81 -46.83
C TYR A 32 29.67 -22.34 -47.62
N ALA A 33 29.76 -22.47 -48.95
CA ALA A 33 28.63 -22.28 -49.87
C ALA A 33 28.86 -23.18 -51.09
N PRO A 34 28.12 -24.28 -51.24
CA PRO A 34 28.34 -25.22 -52.36
C PRO A 34 27.93 -24.65 -53.70
N PHE A 35 26.96 -23.74 -53.73
CA PHE A 35 26.55 -23.06 -54.96
C PHE A 35 26.60 -21.55 -54.77
N MET A 36 27.25 -20.86 -55.75
CA MET A 36 27.31 -19.42 -55.86
C MET A 36 26.76 -19.00 -57.23
N THR A 37 25.79 -18.10 -57.21
CA THR A 37 25.19 -17.56 -58.43
C THR A 37 25.30 -16.03 -58.41
N PHE A 38 25.64 -15.45 -59.55
CA PHE A 38 25.69 -14.00 -59.72
C PHE A 38 24.49 -13.56 -60.55
N ASP A 39 23.83 -12.51 -60.13
CA ASP A 39 22.71 -11.91 -60.84
C ASP A 39 23.18 -10.63 -61.55
N GLU A 40 23.03 -10.58 -62.86
CA GLU A 40 23.45 -9.41 -63.67
C GLU A 40 22.68 -8.13 -63.29
N SER A 41 21.48 -8.28 -62.74
CA SER A 41 20.70 -7.15 -62.24
C SER A 41 21.18 -6.57 -60.91
N LYS A 42 22.02 -7.34 -60.17
CA LYS A 42 22.64 -6.97 -58.89
C LYS A 42 24.11 -7.35 -58.86
N PRO A 43 24.99 -6.62 -59.60
CA PRO A 43 26.36 -7.02 -59.82
C PRO A 43 27.24 -7.08 -58.56
N ASP A 44 26.84 -6.40 -57.48
CA ASP A 44 27.57 -6.39 -56.20
C ASP A 44 27.07 -7.51 -55.25
N ALA A 45 26.00 -8.26 -55.62
CA ALA A 45 25.39 -9.28 -54.76
C ALA A 45 25.67 -10.70 -55.26
N THR A 46 26.05 -11.57 -54.33
CA THR A 46 26.30 -13.01 -54.60
C THR A 46 25.20 -13.81 -53.90
N ILE A 47 24.51 -14.67 -54.64
CA ILE A 47 23.52 -15.60 -54.11
C ILE A 47 24.24 -16.90 -53.75
N LEU A 48 24.15 -17.29 -52.48
CA LEU A 48 24.71 -18.49 -51.89
C LEU A 48 23.59 -19.47 -51.60
N THR A 49 23.69 -20.72 -52.02
CA THR A 49 22.62 -21.70 -51.81
C THR A 49 23.23 -23.00 -51.28
N ARG A 50 22.51 -23.66 -50.35
CA ARG A 50 22.88 -24.94 -49.76
C ARG A 50 22.80 -26.08 -50.77
N ASP A 51 23.47 -27.19 -50.47
CA ASP A 51 23.20 -28.49 -51.10
C ASP A 51 22.24 -29.34 -50.23
N ASN A 52 22.08 -30.61 -50.61
CA ASN A 52 21.21 -31.53 -49.87
C ASN A 52 21.78 -31.98 -48.51
N SER A 53 23.07 -31.78 -48.27
CA SER A 53 23.81 -32.28 -47.11
C SER A 53 24.13 -31.19 -46.09
N LYS A 54 24.50 -29.99 -46.56
CA LYS A 54 24.98 -28.90 -45.69
C LYS A 54 24.36 -27.56 -46.05
N GLN A 55 24.07 -26.77 -45.01
CA GLN A 55 23.63 -25.38 -45.14
C GLN A 55 24.83 -24.45 -45.53
N VAL A 56 24.52 -23.29 -46.07
CA VAL A 56 25.45 -22.18 -46.18
C VAL A 56 25.95 -21.82 -44.79
N HIS A 57 27.27 -21.68 -44.60
CA HIS A 57 27.92 -21.34 -43.35
C HIS A 57 28.74 -20.06 -43.48
N ILE A 58 28.48 -19.13 -42.61
CA ILE A 58 28.99 -17.76 -42.61
C ILE A 58 29.55 -17.43 -41.24
N LYS A 59 30.68 -16.73 -41.22
CA LYS A 59 31.31 -16.26 -39.99
C LYS A 59 31.55 -14.77 -40.01
N HIS A 60 31.39 -14.14 -38.84
CA HIS A 60 31.81 -12.75 -38.63
C HIS A 60 32.14 -12.51 -37.15
N GLU A 61 33.41 -12.26 -36.85
CA GLU A 61 33.91 -11.88 -35.52
C GLU A 61 33.32 -12.71 -34.34
N GLY A 62 33.32 -14.06 -34.47
CA GLY A 62 32.82 -14.99 -33.46
C GLY A 62 31.31 -15.23 -33.47
N ILE A 63 30.60 -14.72 -34.46
CA ILE A 63 29.25 -15.19 -34.83
C ILE A 63 29.39 -16.22 -35.93
N GLU A 64 28.61 -17.28 -35.82
CA GLU A 64 28.42 -18.28 -36.85
C GLU A 64 26.96 -18.32 -37.26
N MET A 65 26.68 -18.29 -38.57
CA MET A 65 25.35 -18.34 -39.13
C MET A 65 25.21 -19.46 -40.17
N TRP A 66 24.14 -20.22 -40.11
CA TRP A 66 23.75 -21.23 -41.09
C TRP A 66 22.37 -20.89 -41.65
N CYS A 67 22.20 -21.08 -42.97
CA CYS A 67 20.92 -20.84 -43.63
C CYS A 67 20.77 -21.71 -44.89
N ASP A 68 19.57 -21.78 -45.44
CA ASP A 68 19.33 -22.52 -46.69
C ASP A 68 19.78 -21.70 -47.92
N GLN A 69 19.63 -20.39 -47.90
CA GLN A 69 20.06 -19.46 -48.93
C GLN A 69 20.53 -18.15 -48.28
N ALA A 70 21.52 -17.51 -48.87
CA ALA A 70 21.92 -16.15 -48.48
C ALA A 70 22.21 -15.28 -49.71
N ILE A 71 21.96 -13.99 -49.57
CA ILE A 71 22.34 -12.96 -50.53
C ILE A 71 23.39 -12.08 -49.83
N TYR A 72 24.62 -12.10 -50.32
CA TYR A 72 25.73 -11.34 -49.76
C TYR A 72 26.13 -10.17 -50.66
N ASP A 73 26.06 -8.95 -50.16
CA ASP A 73 26.59 -7.74 -50.77
C ASP A 73 27.97 -7.44 -50.18
N ALA A 74 29.02 -7.75 -50.93
CA ALA A 74 30.41 -7.56 -50.48
C ALA A 74 30.83 -6.08 -50.35
N LYS A 75 30.18 -5.16 -51.07
CA LYS A 75 30.44 -3.72 -51.00
C LYS A 75 29.82 -3.07 -49.78
N GLN A 76 28.61 -3.48 -49.46
CA GLN A 76 27.91 -3.02 -48.27
C GLN A 76 28.27 -3.79 -47.00
N ASP A 77 28.94 -4.95 -47.15
CA ASP A 77 29.22 -5.91 -46.09
C ASP A 77 27.91 -6.29 -45.35
N PHE A 78 26.95 -6.70 -46.17
CA PHE A 78 25.56 -6.96 -45.74
C PHE A 78 25.09 -8.32 -46.24
N ILE A 79 24.34 -9.02 -45.43
CA ILE A 79 23.81 -10.33 -45.77
C ILE A 79 22.31 -10.44 -45.41
N GLU A 80 21.56 -11.03 -46.33
CA GLU A 80 20.20 -11.50 -46.14
C GLU A 80 20.23 -13.03 -46.15
N ALA A 81 19.71 -13.67 -45.10
CA ALA A 81 19.68 -15.12 -44.94
C ALA A 81 18.24 -15.65 -44.87
N TYR A 82 17.97 -16.70 -45.61
CA TYR A 82 16.66 -17.27 -45.78
C TYR A 82 16.63 -18.75 -45.43
N GLY A 83 15.52 -19.23 -44.84
CA GLY A 83 15.22 -20.63 -44.62
C GLY A 83 16.05 -21.25 -43.50
N LYS A 84 15.41 -21.72 -42.45
CA LYS A 84 16.01 -22.39 -41.28
C LYS A 84 17.28 -21.70 -40.77
N VAL A 85 17.25 -20.38 -40.66
CA VAL A 85 18.40 -19.61 -40.21
C VAL A 85 18.70 -19.93 -38.76
N ARG A 86 19.97 -20.21 -38.47
CA ARG A 86 20.51 -20.41 -37.13
C ARG A 86 21.73 -19.55 -36.94
N ILE A 87 21.78 -18.82 -35.82
CA ILE A 87 22.92 -17.98 -35.44
C ILE A 87 23.40 -18.41 -34.05
N ASN A 88 24.71 -18.61 -33.91
CA ASN A 88 25.38 -18.84 -32.65
C ASN A 88 26.36 -17.72 -32.37
N GLN A 89 26.40 -17.21 -31.15
CA GLN A 89 27.44 -16.30 -30.67
C GLN A 89 28.10 -16.93 -29.45
N GLY A 90 29.27 -17.51 -29.66
CA GLY A 90 29.92 -18.36 -28.68
C GLY A 90 29.03 -19.54 -28.27
N ASP A 91 29.25 -20.05 -27.05
CA ASP A 91 28.48 -21.19 -26.52
C ASP A 91 27.20 -20.78 -25.78
N THR A 92 26.93 -19.48 -25.69
CA THR A 92 25.93 -18.95 -24.78
C THR A 92 24.65 -18.44 -25.44
N ILE A 93 24.74 -17.98 -26.70
CA ILE A 93 23.59 -17.40 -27.41
C ILE A 93 23.29 -18.18 -28.67
N ASN A 94 22.08 -18.69 -28.77
CA ASN A 94 21.56 -19.37 -29.93
C ASN A 94 20.27 -18.70 -30.39
N MET A 95 20.21 -18.33 -31.68
CA MET A 95 19.01 -17.79 -32.30
C MET A 95 18.58 -18.60 -33.49
N THR A 96 17.27 -18.83 -33.65
CA THR A 96 16.68 -19.45 -34.84
C THR A 96 15.57 -18.56 -35.39
N SER A 97 15.43 -18.53 -36.74
CA SER A 97 14.37 -17.78 -37.43
C SER A 97 14.19 -18.27 -38.86
N LYS A 98 13.20 -17.73 -39.58
CA LYS A 98 13.03 -17.99 -41.02
C LYS A 98 13.82 -17.04 -41.90
N TYR A 99 14.07 -15.82 -41.41
CA TYR A 99 14.77 -14.77 -42.13
C TYR A 99 15.68 -13.95 -41.20
N VAL A 100 16.82 -13.53 -41.70
CA VAL A 100 17.76 -12.64 -41.00
C VAL A 100 18.42 -11.67 -41.99
N GLU A 101 18.50 -10.41 -41.60
CA GLU A 101 19.38 -9.39 -42.16
C GLU A 101 20.54 -9.13 -41.19
N TYR A 102 21.76 -9.00 -41.68
CA TYR A 102 22.90 -8.65 -40.84
C TYR A 102 23.89 -7.74 -41.59
N SER A 103 24.26 -6.64 -40.94
CA SER A 103 25.29 -5.73 -41.45
C SER A 103 26.60 -5.93 -40.67
N GLY A 104 27.65 -6.33 -41.35
CA GLY A 104 29.00 -6.41 -40.79
C GLY A 104 29.55 -5.04 -40.39
N LYS A 105 29.18 -3.97 -41.11
CA LYS A 105 29.60 -2.59 -40.82
C LYS A 105 29.01 -2.04 -39.53
N THR A 106 27.72 -2.23 -39.30
CA THR A 106 26.99 -1.71 -38.12
C THR A 106 26.86 -2.72 -37.01
N GLN A 107 27.08 -4.01 -37.29
CA GLN A 107 26.84 -5.14 -36.42
C GLN A 107 25.41 -5.21 -35.89
N LEU A 108 24.46 -4.71 -36.69
CA LEU A 108 23.04 -4.81 -36.44
C LEU A 108 22.47 -6.02 -37.18
N ALA A 109 21.64 -6.79 -36.48
CA ALA A 109 20.84 -7.87 -37.04
C ALA A 109 19.35 -7.61 -36.86
N PHE A 110 18.56 -8.01 -37.85
CA PHE A 110 17.12 -8.12 -37.80
C PHE A 110 16.75 -9.56 -38.13
N ALA A 111 15.90 -10.17 -37.31
CA ALA A 111 15.38 -11.52 -37.54
C ALA A 111 13.85 -11.50 -37.57
N SER A 112 13.26 -12.31 -38.45
CA SER A 112 11.81 -12.46 -38.54
C SER A 112 11.37 -13.86 -38.84
N GLY A 113 10.09 -14.15 -38.49
CA GLY A 113 9.45 -15.43 -38.68
C GLY A 113 9.85 -16.47 -37.63
N GLU A 114 9.01 -16.65 -36.63
CA GLU A 114 9.21 -17.64 -35.56
C GLU A 114 10.57 -17.51 -34.84
N VAL A 115 10.93 -16.29 -34.47
CA VAL A 115 12.22 -16.02 -33.84
C VAL A 115 12.28 -16.62 -32.44
N VAL A 116 13.32 -17.40 -32.17
CA VAL A 116 13.63 -17.96 -30.85
C VAL A 116 15.08 -17.61 -30.52
N LEU A 117 15.25 -16.82 -29.45
CA LEU A 117 16.57 -16.50 -28.89
C LEU A 117 16.71 -17.23 -27.56
N LYS A 118 17.75 -18.06 -27.43
CA LYS A 118 18.08 -18.79 -26.22
C LYS A 118 19.38 -18.30 -25.62
N ASP A 119 19.38 -18.01 -24.34
CA ASP A 119 20.55 -17.89 -23.50
C ASP A 119 20.51 -18.96 -22.37
N PRO A 120 21.57 -19.14 -21.56
CA PRO A 120 21.61 -20.19 -20.54
C PRO A 120 20.47 -20.13 -19.50
N THR A 121 19.80 -19.02 -19.38
CA THR A 121 18.80 -18.76 -18.31
C THR A 121 17.41 -18.43 -18.83
N SER A 122 17.25 -18.16 -20.13
CA SER A 122 15.99 -17.71 -20.69
C SER A 122 15.80 -18.08 -22.15
N VAL A 123 14.53 -18.15 -22.56
CA VAL A 123 14.13 -18.33 -23.95
C VAL A 123 13.18 -17.19 -24.32
N ILE A 124 13.56 -16.40 -25.33
CA ILE A 124 12.74 -15.33 -25.88
C ILE A 124 12.12 -15.81 -27.19
N THR A 125 10.81 -15.71 -27.34
CA THR A 125 10.08 -16.01 -28.58
C THR A 125 9.32 -14.78 -29.03
N THR A 126 9.40 -14.45 -30.31
CA THR A 126 8.72 -13.29 -30.93
C THR A 126 8.63 -13.50 -32.44
N ASP A 127 7.84 -12.69 -33.11
CA ASP A 127 7.78 -12.71 -34.57
C ASP A 127 8.95 -11.96 -35.21
N THR A 128 9.38 -10.85 -34.60
CA THR A 128 10.50 -10.04 -35.03
C THR A 128 11.44 -9.70 -33.89
N LEU A 129 12.75 -9.75 -34.14
CA LEU A 129 13.80 -9.42 -33.17
C LEU A 129 14.90 -8.59 -33.82
N TYR A 130 15.29 -7.53 -33.14
CA TYR A 130 16.46 -6.73 -33.48
C TYR A 130 17.58 -7.04 -32.50
N PHE A 131 18.81 -7.12 -33.01
CA PHE A 131 19.98 -7.36 -32.18
C PHE A 131 21.10 -6.38 -32.53
N ASP A 132 21.48 -5.54 -31.57
CA ASP A 132 22.64 -4.65 -31.65
C ASP A 132 23.80 -5.31 -30.91
N ARG A 133 24.73 -5.88 -31.68
CA ARG A 133 25.87 -6.59 -31.14
C ARG A 133 26.88 -5.66 -30.46
N MET A 134 27.07 -4.45 -30.98
CA MET A 134 27.99 -3.48 -30.35
C MET A 134 27.52 -3.08 -28.95
N LYS A 135 26.21 -2.86 -28.79
CA LYS A 135 25.60 -2.52 -27.52
C LYS A 135 25.21 -3.74 -26.69
N GLN A 136 25.34 -4.96 -27.24
CA GLN A 136 24.89 -6.20 -26.61
C GLN A 136 23.44 -6.09 -26.11
N LYS A 137 22.54 -5.74 -27.05
CA LYS A 137 21.15 -5.44 -26.77
C LYS A 137 20.24 -6.11 -27.78
N ALA A 138 19.25 -6.87 -27.31
CA ALA A 138 18.19 -7.42 -28.14
C ALA A 138 16.86 -6.74 -27.81
N PHE A 139 15.99 -6.54 -28.81
CA PHE A 139 14.67 -5.99 -28.57
C PHE A 139 13.63 -6.45 -29.59
N TYR A 140 12.38 -6.48 -29.19
CA TYR A 140 11.23 -6.74 -30.04
C TYR A 140 10.11 -5.70 -29.80
N GLU A 141 9.28 -5.49 -30.82
CA GLU A 141 8.15 -4.55 -30.80
C GLU A 141 6.83 -5.20 -31.23
N SER A 142 6.87 -6.47 -31.59
CA SER A 142 5.76 -7.21 -32.21
C SER A 142 5.19 -8.31 -31.30
N ASN A 143 5.07 -8.00 -30.02
CA ASN A 143 4.77 -8.96 -28.96
C ASN A 143 5.86 -10.03 -28.78
N GLY A 144 6.15 -10.36 -27.56
CA GLY A 144 7.13 -11.38 -27.23
C GLY A 144 6.82 -12.09 -25.93
N LYS A 145 7.38 -13.29 -25.83
CA LYS A 145 7.29 -14.14 -24.66
C LYS A 145 8.68 -14.49 -24.19
N VAL A 146 8.96 -14.29 -22.92
CA VAL A 146 10.21 -14.70 -22.25
C VAL A 146 9.86 -15.76 -21.21
N VAL A 147 10.48 -16.93 -21.34
CA VAL A 147 10.34 -18.03 -20.39
C VAL A 147 11.62 -18.17 -19.60
N ARG A 148 11.51 -18.25 -18.29
CA ARG A 148 12.62 -18.49 -17.36
C ARG A 148 12.20 -19.51 -16.32
N ASP A 149 13.05 -20.51 -16.08
CA ASP A 149 12.74 -21.61 -15.16
C ASP A 149 12.45 -21.16 -13.73
N THR A 150 13.08 -20.06 -13.28
CA THR A 150 12.98 -19.58 -11.89
C THR A 150 11.91 -18.51 -11.67
N THR A 151 11.50 -17.79 -12.71
CA THR A 151 10.57 -16.64 -12.57
C THR A 151 9.25 -16.80 -13.29
N GLY A 152 9.12 -17.85 -14.10
CA GLY A 152 7.90 -18.09 -14.88
C GLY A 152 7.94 -17.48 -16.28
N THR A 153 6.77 -17.13 -16.79
CA THR A 153 6.59 -16.62 -18.16
C THR A 153 6.22 -15.15 -18.13
N ILE A 154 6.94 -14.33 -18.93
CA ILE A 154 6.62 -12.91 -19.10
C ILE A 154 6.22 -12.67 -20.56
N THR A 155 5.11 -11.99 -20.78
CA THR A 155 4.66 -11.50 -22.09
C THR A 155 4.56 -9.99 -22.10
N SER A 156 4.84 -9.35 -23.22
CA SER A 156 4.69 -7.91 -23.41
C SER A 156 4.61 -7.54 -24.88
N THR A 157 4.11 -6.34 -25.19
CA THR A 157 4.14 -5.81 -26.56
C THR A 157 5.56 -5.48 -27.00
N VAL A 158 6.33 -4.85 -26.11
CA VAL A 158 7.71 -4.44 -26.35
C VAL A 158 8.60 -5.03 -25.28
N GLY A 159 9.74 -5.58 -25.67
CA GLY A 159 10.75 -6.10 -24.75
C GLY A 159 12.16 -5.75 -25.17
N LEU A 160 13.00 -5.37 -24.20
CA LEU A 160 14.42 -5.13 -24.36
C LEU A 160 15.20 -6.05 -23.44
N TYR A 161 16.26 -6.62 -23.94
CA TYR A 161 17.20 -7.43 -23.19
C TYR A 161 18.62 -6.89 -23.32
N TYR A 162 19.21 -6.51 -22.19
CA TYR A 162 20.60 -6.06 -22.08
C TYR A 162 21.46 -7.24 -21.63
N LEU A 163 22.20 -7.82 -22.56
CA LEU A 163 22.95 -9.07 -22.36
C LEU A 163 24.03 -8.95 -21.29
N LYS A 164 24.75 -7.81 -21.26
CA LYS A 164 25.85 -7.58 -20.31
C LYS A 164 25.35 -7.48 -18.86
N THR A 165 24.26 -6.75 -18.63
CA THR A 165 23.72 -6.50 -17.29
C THR A 165 22.65 -7.50 -16.90
N LYS A 166 22.25 -8.39 -17.81
CA LYS A 166 21.15 -9.33 -17.63
C LYS A 166 19.86 -8.63 -17.17
N LYS A 167 19.63 -7.41 -17.69
CA LYS A 167 18.45 -6.60 -17.43
C LYS A 167 17.43 -6.79 -18.55
N TYR A 168 16.19 -7.02 -18.18
CA TYR A 168 15.03 -7.00 -19.06
C TYR A 168 14.20 -5.76 -18.80
N GLN A 169 13.62 -5.17 -19.84
CA GLN A 169 12.61 -4.12 -19.76
C GLN A 169 11.43 -4.54 -20.63
N PHE A 170 10.27 -4.61 -20.01
CA PHE A 170 9.02 -4.95 -20.67
C PHE A 170 8.09 -3.75 -20.63
N VAL A 171 7.44 -3.45 -21.74
CA VAL A 171 6.58 -2.28 -21.89
C VAL A 171 5.31 -2.66 -22.64
N ASN A 172 4.21 -2.11 -22.18
CA ASN A 172 2.85 -2.28 -22.66
C ASN A 172 2.35 -3.73 -22.57
N ASN A 173 1.20 -3.89 -21.95
CA ASN A 173 0.54 -5.19 -21.76
C ASN A 173 1.47 -6.24 -21.13
N VAL A 174 2.25 -5.81 -20.15
CA VAL A 174 3.17 -6.70 -19.46
C VAL A 174 2.39 -7.64 -18.57
N LYS A 175 2.56 -8.95 -18.79
CA LYS A 175 1.98 -9.99 -17.94
C LYS A 175 3.06 -11.00 -17.56
N LEU A 176 3.35 -11.10 -16.27
CA LEU A 176 4.19 -12.13 -15.69
C LEU A 176 3.30 -13.17 -15.02
N VAL A 177 3.49 -14.42 -15.38
CA VAL A 177 2.78 -15.57 -14.79
C VAL A 177 3.79 -16.46 -14.10
N ASN A 178 3.62 -16.60 -12.80
CA ASN A 178 4.37 -17.46 -11.91
C ASN A 178 3.37 -18.41 -11.21
N PRO A 179 3.75 -19.59 -10.72
CA PRO A 179 2.82 -20.49 -10.02
C PRO A 179 2.11 -19.86 -8.81
N GLU A 180 2.73 -18.89 -8.14
CA GLU A 180 2.19 -18.27 -6.92
C GLU A 180 1.44 -16.96 -7.18
N TYR A 181 1.74 -16.25 -8.27
CA TYR A 181 1.14 -14.95 -8.56
C TYR A 181 1.16 -14.59 -10.05
N ILE A 182 0.30 -13.64 -10.40
CA ILE A 182 0.25 -12.99 -11.72
C ILE A 182 0.50 -11.50 -11.51
N ILE A 183 1.44 -10.91 -12.28
CA ILE A 183 1.66 -9.47 -12.34
C ILE A 183 1.18 -8.95 -13.68
N GLU A 184 0.32 -7.95 -13.67
CA GLU A 184 -0.09 -7.18 -14.85
C GLU A 184 0.35 -5.73 -14.65
N SER A 185 1.11 -5.19 -15.61
CA SER A 185 1.75 -3.88 -15.48
C SER A 185 1.88 -3.17 -16.82
N ASN A 186 1.99 -1.84 -16.80
CA ASN A 186 2.34 -1.10 -18.01
C ASN A 186 3.82 -1.24 -18.36
N ARG A 187 4.69 -1.35 -17.34
CA ARG A 187 6.11 -1.52 -17.51
C ARG A 187 6.73 -2.27 -16.34
N LEU A 188 7.60 -3.22 -16.67
CA LEU A 188 8.40 -4.00 -15.73
C LEU A 188 9.88 -3.95 -16.14
N ASP A 189 10.76 -3.49 -15.27
CA ASP A 189 12.20 -3.62 -15.39
C ASP A 189 12.66 -4.76 -14.46
N PHE A 190 13.27 -5.81 -15.00
CA PHE A 190 13.68 -6.98 -14.25
C PHE A 190 15.20 -7.21 -14.37
N TYR A 191 15.87 -7.32 -13.23
CA TYR A 191 17.30 -7.59 -13.12
C TYR A 191 17.52 -9.04 -12.69
N SER A 192 17.82 -9.90 -13.65
CA SER A 192 17.80 -11.34 -13.42
C SER A 192 18.92 -11.87 -12.51
N LEU A 193 20.00 -11.14 -12.35
CA LEU A 193 21.11 -11.52 -11.45
C LEU A 193 20.77 -11.27 -9.98
N SER A 194 20.01 -10.22 -9.68
CA SER A 194 19.64 -9.85 -8.31
C SER A 194 18.22 -10.24 -7.92
N GLY A 195 17.40 -10.67 -8.89
CA GLY A 195 15.98 -10.92 -8.66
C GLY A 195 15.13 -9.66 -8.48
N TYR A 196 15.66 -8.47 -8.77
CA TYR A 196 14.96 -7.20 -8.55
C TYR A 196 14.01 -6.90 -9.70
N ALA A 197 12.75 -6.65 -9.36
CA ALA A 197 11.70 -6.22 -10.28
C ALA A 197 11.21 -4.83 -9.89
N PHE A 198 11.22 -3.89 -10.85
CA PHE A 198 10.68 -2.54 -10.68
C PHE A 198 9.43 -2.40 -11.54
N LEU A 199 8.35 -1.98 -10.93
CA LEU A 199 7.02 -1.83 -11.52
C LEU A 199 6.72 -0.36 -11.72
N TYR A 200 6.20 -0.01 -12.90
CA TYR A 200 5.92 1.37 -13.26
C TYR A 200 4.57 1.50 -14.00
N GLY A 201 3.80 2.50 -13.58
CA GLY A 201 2.44 2.69 -14.02
C GLY A 201 1.46 1.77 -13.29
N PRO A 202 0.17 1.78 -13.67
CA PRO A 202 -0.82 0.90 -13.09
C PRO A 202 -0.35 -0.55 -13.11
N THR A 203 -0.27 -1.14 -11.94
CA THR A 203 0.20 -2.52 -11.75
C THR A 203 -0.72 -3.24 -10.79
N THR A 204 -1.13 -4.45 -11.15
CA THR A 204 -1.89 -5.37 -10.32
C THR A 204 -1.09 -6.65 -10.12
N ILE A 205 -0.95 -7.09 -8.88
CA ILE A 205 -0.34 -8.37 -8.51
C ILE A 205 -1.42 -9.22 -7.86
N THR A 206 -1.79 -10.32 -8.50
CA THR A 206 -2.84 -11.23 -8.03
C THR A 206 -2.22 -12.54 -7.56
N SER A 207 -2.50 -12.93 -6.33
CA SER A 207 -2.19 -14.24 -5.76
C SER A 207 -3.47 -14.93 -5.33
N GLU A 208 -3.38 -16.16 -4.82
CA GLU A 208 -4.53 -16.93 -4.33
C GLU A 208 -5.32 -16.17 -3.24
N THR A 209 -4.62 -15.48 -2.34
CA THR A 209 -5.21 -14.85 -1.14
C THR A 209 -5.21 -13.33 -1.17
N SER A 210 -4.61 -12.69 -2.18
CA SER A 210 -4.50 -11.24 -2.18
C SER A 210 -4.39 -10.62 -3.56
N VAL A 211 -4.88 -9.40 -3.67
CA VAL A 211 -4.69 -8.54 -4.83
C VAL A 211 -4.03 -7.24 -4.38
N ILE A 212 -2.89 -6.93 -4.97
CA ILE A 212 -2.13 -5.71 -4.69
C ILE A 212 -2.22 -4.79 -5.91
N TYR A 213 -2.54 -3.53 -5.70
CA TYR A 213 -2.47 -2.48 -6.71
C TYR A 213 -1.45 -1.42 -6.31
N CYS A 214 -0.70 -0.91 -7.28
CA CYS A 214 0.15 0.27 -7.11
C CYS A 214 0.41 0.96 -8.45
N GLU A 215 0.82 2.23 -8.42
CA GLU A 215 1.32 2.92 -9.62
C GLU A 215 2.85 2.90 -9.72
N ARG A 216 3.53 2.50 -8.64
CA ARG A 216 4.97 2.27 -8.61
C ARG A 216 5.31 1.23 -7.55
N GLY A 217 6.16 0.28 -7.89
CA GLY A 217 6.52 -0.80 -6.99
C GLY A 217 7.93 -1.31 -7.22
N PHE A 218 8.40 -2.00 -6.20
CA PHE A 218 9.63 -2.78 -6.21
C PHE A 218 9.33 -4.14 -5.57
N TYR A 219 9.84 -5.20 -6.16
CA TYR A 219 9.75 -6.53 -5.62
C TYR A 219 11.10 -7.24 -5.76
N ASN A 220 11.55 -7.86 -4.69
CA ASN A 220 12.73 -8.71 -4.69
C ASN A 220 12.30 -10.18 -4.68
N THR A 221 12.49 -10.87 -5.80
CA THR A 221 12.06 -12.27 -5.97
C THR A 221 12.96 -13.26 -5.22
N THR A 222 14.12 -12.82 -4.71
CA THR A 222 15.05 -13.66 -3.92
C THR A 222 14.70 -13.65 -2.46
N ASP A 223 14.39 -12.46 -1.91
CA ASP A 223 14.11 -12.28 -0.48
C ASP A 223 12.61 -12.25 -0.17
N ASP A 224 11.77 -12.31 -1.20
CA ASP A 224 10.31 -12.24 -1.09
C ASP A 224 9.82 -10.98 -0.37
N THR A 225 10.46 -9.83 -0.68
CA THR A 225 10.12 -8.53 -0.13
C THR A 225 9.55 -7.60 -1.19
N GLY A 226 8.56 -6.81 -0.84
CA GLY A 226 7.93 -5.85 -1.75
C GLY A 226 7.73 -4.48 -1.12
N TYR A 227 7.82 -3.45 -1.96
CA TYR A 227 7.59 -2.06 -1.58
C TYR A 227 6.75 -1.38 -2.66
N PHE A 228 5.58 -0.91 -2.27
CA PHE A 228 4.60 -0.30 -3.18
C PHE A 228 4.28 1.12 -2.74
N VAL A 229 4.28 2.03 -3.68
CA VAL A 229 3.99 3.44 -3.44
C VAL A 229 3.03 3.99 -4.49
N LYS A 230 2.42 5.11 -4.17
CA LYS A 230 1.50 5.84 -5.03
C LYS A 230 0.21 5.06 -5.32
N LYS A 231 -0.84 5.42 -4.59
CA LYS A 231 -2.15 4.76 -4.59
C LYS A 231 -2.08 3.26 -4.26
N SER A 232 -1.19 2.92 -3.32
CA SER A 232 -0.99 1.52 -2.95
C SER A 232 -2.20 0.99 -2.21
N LYS A 233 -2.67 -0.18 -2.65
CA LYS A 233 -3.83 -0.86 -2.09
C LYS A 233 -3.58 -2.36 -2.06
N ILE A 234 -3.89 -2.99 -0.94
CA ILE A 234 -3.86 -4.44 -0.78
C ILE A 234 -5.25 -4.91 -0.36
N ASN A 235 -5.86 -5.76 -1.17
CA ASN A 235 -7.03 -6.51 -0.79
C ASN A 235 -6.56 -7.88 -0.31
N TYR A 236 -6.90 -8.25 0.91
CA TYR A 236 -6.51 -9.50 1.54
C TYR A 236 -7.66 -10.03 2.41
N ASP A 237 -8.20 -11.19 2.07
CA ASP A 237 -9.43 -11.70 2.66
C ASP A 237 -10.52 -10.59 2.65
N GLU A 238 -11.17 -10.38 3.79
CA GLU A 238 -12.21 -9.36 3.98
C GLU A 238 -11.63 -7.97 4.35
N ARG A 239 -10.33 -7.74 4.05
CA ARG A 239 -9.65 -6.50 4.43
C ARG A 239 -9.08 -5.78 3.23
N VAL A 240 -9.17 -4.46 3.31
CA VAL A 240 -8.54 -3.54 2.36
C VAL A 240 -7.58 -2.65 3.12
N VAL A 241 -6.31 -2.63 2.70
CA VAL A 241 -5.26 -1.78 3.26
C VAL A 241 -4.82 -0.79 2.20
N GLU A 242 -4.93 0.49 2.50
CA GLU A 242 -4.53 1.60 1.64
C GLU A 242 -3.49 2.46 2.37
N GLY A 243 -2.57 3.07 1.63
CA GLY A 243 -1.56 3.97 2.17
C GLY A 243 -0.65 4.54 1.07
N ASP A 244 0.10 5.59 1.40
CA ASP A 244 1.04 6.18 0.45
C ASP A 244 2.20 5.23 0.16
N SER A 245 2.57 4.40 1.14
CA SER A 245 3.60 3.37 1.02
C SER A 245 3.23 2.12 1.79
N LEU A 246 3.31 0.99 1.13
CA LEU A 246 3.11 -0.33 1.71
C LEU A 246 4.37 -1.17 1.48
N TYR A 247 4.84 -1.83 2.54
CA TYR A 247 5.97 -2.76 2.53
C TYR A 247 5.53 -4.12 3.06
N PHE A 248 6.06 -5.19 2.51
CA PHE A 248 5.89 -6.51 3.07
C PHE A 248 7.18 -7.34 2.98
N ASP A 249 7.29 -8.28 3.89
CA ASP A 249 8.33 -9.31 3.95
C ASP A 249 7.61 -10.65 4.21
N ARG A 250 7.48 -11.46 3.17
CA ARG A 250 6.72 -12.71 3.24
C ARG A 250 7.39 -13.72 4.15
N ASN A 251 8.73 -13.79 4.12
CA ASN A 251 9.50 -14.72 4.93
C ASN A 251 9.34 -14.45 6.42
N LYS A 252 9.18 -13.18 6.81
CA LYS A 252 8.93 -12.78 8.21
C LYS A 252 7.45 -12.69 8.55
N SER A 253 6.54 -12.93 7.60
CA SER A 253 5.11 -12.68 7.79
C SER A 253 4.83 -11.27 8.34
N PHE A 254 5.58 -10.28 7.84
CA PHE A 254 5.57 -8.89 8.29
C PHE A 254 5.09 -7.97 7.17
N ALA A 255 4.32 -6.94 7.54
CA ALA A 255 3.99 -5.84 6.66
C ALA A 255 4.00 -4.53 7.42
N SER A 256 4.27 -3.42 6.73
CA SER A 256 4.13 -2.07 7.28
C SER A 256 3.51 -1.11 6.27
N ALA A 257 2.84 -0.10 6.78
CA ALA A 257 2.26 0.97 5.99
C ALA A 257 2.69 2.33 6.54
N THR A 258 2.86 3.30 5.65
CA THR A 258 3.32 4.65 6.01
C THR A 258 2.49 5.70 5.30
N ASN A 259 2.05 6.71 6.04
CA ASN A 259 1.22 7.85 5.67
C ASN A 259 -0.16 7.49 5.09
N ASN A 260 -1.16 8.26 5.47
CA ASN A 260 -2.54 8.19 4.96
C ASN A 260 -3.12 6.77 4.93
N ILE A 261 -2.88 6.05 6.03
CA ILE A 261 -3.27 4.65 6.14
C ILE A 261 -4.77 4.56 6.42
N VAL A 262 -5.44 3.70 5.65
CA VAL A 262 -6.81 3.29 5.89
C VAL A 262 -6.87 1.77 5.80
N ILE A 263 -7.32 1.12 6.86
CA ILE A 263 -7.55 -0.32 6.90
C ILE A 263 -9.04 -0.53 7.11
N THR A 264 -9.71 -1.09 6.11
CA THR A 264 -11.13 -1.43 6.17
C THR A 264 -11.28 -2.93 6.39
N ASP A 265 -12.00 -3.32 7.41
CA ASP A 265 -12.39 -4.70 7.71
C ASP A 265 -13.91 -4.80 7.50
N THR A 266 -14.32 -5.40 6.38
CA THR A 266 -15.73 -5.48 5.99
C THR A 266 -16.50 -6.50 6.83
N LEU A 267 -15.82 -7.55 7.31
CA LEU A 267 -16.45 -8.57 8.17
C LEU A 267 -16.86 -7.98 9.52
N ASN A 268 -16.08 -7.05 10.06
CA ASN A 268 -16.30 -6.48 11.40
C ASN A 268 -16.81 -5.04 11.35
N ASN A 269 -17.20 -4.53 10.20
CA ASN A 269 -17.65 -3.15 10.02
C ASN A 269 -16.70 -2.12 10.69
N THR A 270 -15.39 -2.34 10.55
CA THR A 270 -14.39 -1.52 11.23
C THR A 270 -13.45 -0.84 10.25
N ILE A 271 -13.17 0.43 10.46
CA ILE A 271 -12.16 1.19 9.73
C ILE A 271 -11.11 1.66 10.73
N VAL A 272 -9.83 1.39 10.44
CA VAL A 272 -8.71 1.88 11.25
C VAL A 272 -7.87 2.84 10.41
N LYS A 273 -7.57 4.02 10.95
CA LYS A 273 -6.81 5.07 10.27
C LYS A 273 -5.59 5.46 11.09
N GLY A 274 -4.54 5.93 10.41
CA GLY A 274 -3.32 6.45 11.04
C GLY A 274 -2.25 6.78 10.00
N HIS A 275 -1.01 7.00 10.47
CA HIS A 275 0.08 7.37 9.55
C HIS A 275 1.33 6.48 9.67
N TYR A 276 1.30 5.49 10.54
CA TYR A 276 2.27 4.40 10.57
C TYR A 276 1.62 3.15 11.15
N ALA A 277 1.76 2.02 10.48
CA ALA A 277 1.22 0.73 10.91
C ALA A 277 2.21 -0.39 10.65
N GLU A 278 2.18 -1.42 11.51
CA GLU A 278 2.86 -2.69 11.32
C GLU A 278 1.90 -3.85 11.57
N VAL A 279 2.03 -4.88 10.76
CA VAL A 279 1.24 -6.10 10.81
C VAL A 279 2.17 -7.30 10.98
N PHE A 280 1.92 -8.09 12.01
CA PHE A 280 2.61 -9.34 12.29
C PHE A 280 1.63 -10.49 12.09
N ARG A 281 1.56 -11.04 10.88
CA ARG A 281 0.58 -12.08 10.49
C ARG A 281 0.68 -13.33 11.34
N ALA A 282 1.90 -13.79 11.63
CA ALA A 282 2.13 -14.96 12.47
C ALA A 282 1.60 -14.84 13.92
N LYS A 283 1.35 -13.59 14.38
CA LYS A 283 0.85 -13.29 15.73
C LYS A 283 -0.57 -12.75 15.73
N ASP A 284 -1.26 -12.71 14.58
CA ASP A 284 -2.54 -12.03 14.40
C ASP A 284 -2.55 -10.65 15.09
N SER A 285 -1.48 -9.87 14.87
CA SER A 285 -1.25 -8.60 15.55
C SER A 285 -1.02 -7.47 14.56
N LEU A 286 -1.68 -6.36 14.82
CA LEU A 286 -1.53 -5.09 14.11
C LEU A 286 -1.37 -3.98 15.13
N PHE A 287 -0.45 -3.06 14.92
CA PHE A 287 -0.51 -1.77 15.60
C PHE A 287 -0.47 -0.60 14.61
N ILE A 288 -1.08 0.49 15.00
CA ILE A 288 -1.13 1.73 14.23
C ILE A 288 -0.92 2.93 15.14
N THR A 289 -0.17 3.91 14.68
CA THR A 289 0.22 5.12 15.42
C THR A 289 0.06 6.37 14.57
N LYS A 290 0.36 7.52 15.17
CA LYS A 290 0.28 8.85 14.55
C LYS A 290 -1.15 9.16 14.10
N ARG A 291 -1.92 9.71 15.03
CA ARG A 291 -3.35 9.97 14.89
C ARG A 291 -4.15 8.69 14.62
N ALA A 292 -3.83 7.65 15.37
CA ALA A 292 -4.51 6.37 15.25
C ALA A 292 -5.99 6.52 15.64
N LEU A 293 -6.89 6.06 14.78
CA LEU A 293 -8.34 6.13 14.94
C LEU A 293 -8.98 4.81 14.52
N ALA A 294 -9.70 4.17 15.41
CA ALA A 294 -10.59 3.06 15.08
C ALA A 294 -12.03 3.56 15.00
N ILE A 295 -12.75 3.16 13.98
CA ILE A 295 -14.15 3.51 13.73
C ILE A 295 -14.92 2.19 13.63
N THR A 296 -15.84 1.94 14.52
CA THR A 296 -16.80 0.85 14.41
C THR A 296 -18.09 1.42 13.82
N LEU A 297 -18.43 0.97 12.62
CA LEU A 297 -19.64 1.42 11.92
C LEU A 297 -20.85 0.70 12.52
N GLN A 298 -21.87 1.45 12.89
CA GLN A 298 -23.16 0.98 13.35
C GLN A 298 -24.28 1.65 12.53
N GLU A 299 -25.47 1.04 12.46
CA GLU A 299 -26.54 1.54 11.59
C GLU A 299 -26.94 3.00 11.85
N ASN A 300 -27.01 3.39 13.12
CA ASN A 300 -27.51 4.71 13.51
C ASN A 300 -26.43 5.68 14.01
N ASP A 301 -25.29 5.18 14.49
CA ASP A 301 -24.25 6.02 15.06
C ASP A 301 -22.94 5.25 15.22
N SER A 302 -21.85 5.80 14.70
CA SER A 302 -20.53 5.15 14.73
C SER A 302 -19.78 5.44 16.02
N ILE A 303 -19.00 4.47 16.47
CA ILE A 303 -18.09 4.60 17.62
C ILE A 303 -16.69 4.93 17.12
N PHE A 304 -16.12 6.01 17.63
CA PHE A 304 -14.78 6.47 17.30
C PHE A 304 -13.86 6.33 18.52
N VAL A 305 -12.76 5.62 18.36
CA VAL A 305 -11.73 5.47 19.41
C VAL A 305 -10.39 5.94 18.88
N HIS A 306 -9.82 6.92 19.54
CA HIS A 306 -8.51 7.48 19.26
C HIS A 306 -7.54 7.19 20.39
N SER A 307 -6.27 7.00 20.07
CA SER A 307 -5.17 6.83 21.02
C SER A 307 -3.84 7.15 20.34
N ASP A 308 -2.78 7.38 21.10
CA ASP A 308 -1.43 7.53 20.52
C ASP A 308 -1.02 6.28 19.74
N THR A 309 -1.42 5.11 20.24
CA THR A 309 -1.23 3.82 19.60
C THR A 309 -2.48 2.95 19.75
N LEU A 310 -2.97 2.42 18.64
CA LEU A 310 -3.97 1.36 18.64
C LEU A 310 -3.31 0.04 18.29
N MET A 311 -3.57 -0.98 19.09
CA MET A 311 -3.09 -2.34 18.89
C MET A 311 -4.29 -3.28 18.78
N VAL A 312 -4.33 -4.06 17.71
CA VAL A 312 -5.35 -5.09 17.50
C VAL A 312 -4.68 -6.46 17.55
N THR A 313 -5.20 -7.36 18.37
CA THR A 313 -4.66 -8.71 18.52
C THR A 313 -5.76 -9.76 18.49
N GLY A 314 -5.41 -10.96 18.03
CA GLY A 314 -6.28 -12.13 18.00
C GLY A 314 -7.00 -12.32 16.67
N LYS A 315 -7.49 -13.54 16.48
CA LYS A 315 -8.27 -13.96 15.30
C LYS A 315 -9.57 -13.16 15.17
N PRO A 316 -10.19 -13.09 13.99
CA PRO A 316 -11.39 -12.28 13.75
C PRO A 316 -12.47 -12.39 14.85
N GLU A 317 -12.78 -13.60 15.30
CA GLU A 317 -13.86 -13.85 16.28
C GLU A 317 -13.46 -13.54 17.74
N ARG A 318 -12.19 -13.26 18.01
CA ARG A 318 -11.62 -13.06 19.35
C ARG A 318 -10.75 -11.82 19.43
N ARG A 319 -11.03 -10.82 18.61
CA ARG A 319 -10.22 -9.60 18.57
C ARG A 319 -10.33 -8.80 19.84
N ILE A 320 -9.18 -8.29 20.26
CA ILE A 320 -9.06 -7.29 21.31
C ILE A 320 -8.35 -6.09 20.70
N THR A 321 -9.04 -4.96 20.72
CA THR A 321 -8.46 -3.65 20.34
C THR A 321 -8.05 -2.93 21.61
N ARG A 322 -6.79 -2.49 21.69
CA ARG A 322 -6.25 -1.73 22.81
C ARG A 322 -5.74 -0.39 22.33
N GLY A 323 -6.30 0.67 22.86
CA GLY A 323 -5.79 2.02 22.73
C GLY A 323 -4.86 2.31 23.89
N TYR A 324 -3.63 2.71 23.60
CA TYR A 324 -2.62 3.06 24.59
C TYR A 324 -2.31 4.54 24.50
N TYR A 325 -2.39 5.20 25.62
CA TYR A 325 -2.10 6.60 25.89
C TYR A 325 -3.03 7.59 25.19
N ASN A 326 -3.41 8.63 25.91
CA ASN A 326 -4.32 9.70 25.46
C ASN A 326 -5.58 9.17 24.80
N SER A 327 -6.11 8.06 25.33
CA SER A 327 -7.23 7.36 24.73
C SER A 327 -8.53 8.12 24.92
N LYS A 328 -9.25 8.33 23.83
CA LYS A 328 -10.56 9.00 23.81
C LYS A 328 -11.54 8.17 23.01
N ILE A 329 -12.79 8.13 23.49
CA ILE A 329 -13.92 7.52 22.78
C ILE A 329 -14.97 8.59 22.53
N TYR A 330 -15.61 8.54 21.38
CA TYR A 330 -16.70 9.42 21.01
C TYR A 330 -17.80 8.65 20.28
N LYS A 331 -19.02 8.89 20.69
CA LYS A 331 -20.30 8.56 20.08
C LYS A 331 -21.22 9.75 20.33
N SER A 332 -22.32 9.94 19.61
CA SER A 332 -23.14 11.16 19.71
C SER A 332 -23.67 11.43 21.13
N ASP A 333 -24.05 10.39 21.86
CA ASP A 333 -24.61 10.44 23.20
C ASP A 333 -23.61 10.13 24.34
N LEU A 334 -22.41 9.66 23.97
CA LEU A 334 -21.41 9.19 24.91
C LEU A 334 -19.99 9.59 24.46
N SER A 335 -19.21 10.13 25.37
CA SER A 335 -17.80 10.36 25.13
C SER A 335 -16.98 10.03 26.37
N GLY A 336 -15.69 9.73 26.20
CA GLY A 336 -14.84 9.37 27.33
C GLY A 336 -13.37 9.64 27.05
N LYS A 337 -12.60 9.72 28.15
CA LYS A 337 -11.14 9.89 28.13
C LYS A 337 -10.51 9.02 29.22
N ALA A 338 -9.41 8.37 28.87
CA ALA A 338 -8.64 7.53 29.77
C ALA A 338 -7.19 7.44 29.32
N ASP A 339 -6.31 6.87 30.15
CA ASP A 339 -4.95 6.53 29.72
C ASP A 339 -4.97 5.44 28.66
N SER A 340 -5.87 4.48 28.81
CA SER A 340 -6.03 3.37 27.88
C SER A 340 -7.48 2.92 27.76
N ILE A 341 -7.87 2.50 26.56
CA ILE A 341 -9.17 1.92 26.26
C ILE A 341 -8.98 0.55 25.63
N HIS A 342 -9.52 -0.48 26.28
CA HIS A 342 -9.47 -1.85 25.80
C HIS A 342 -10.87 -2.32 25.41
N MET A 343 -11.02 -2.83 24.19
CA MET A 343 -12.29 -3.35 23.66
C MET A 343 -12.14 -4.82 23.31
N ASN A 344 -12.95 -5.66 23.90
CA ASN A 344 -13.02 -7.08 23.60
C ASN A 344 -14.29 -7.35 22.79
N GLN A 345 -14.14 -7.59 21.51
CA GLN A 345 -15.25 -7.76 20.58
C GLN A 345 -16.14 -8.97 20.94
N ARG A 346 -15.55 -10.07 21.42
CA ARG A 346 -16.32 -11.27 21.75
C ARG A 346 -17.26 -11.08 22.94
N THR A 347 -16.83 -10.32 23.93
CA THR A 347 -17.59 -10.12 25.18
C THR A 347 -18.37 -8.80 25.23
N GLY A 348 -18.23 -7.95 24.22
CA GLY A 348 -18.76 -6.60 24.21
C GLY A 348 -18.16 -5.67 25.27
N LEU A 349 -17.11 -6.12 25.98
CA LEU A 349 -16.51 -5.36 27.08
C LEU A 349 -15.58 -4.28 26.57
N THR A 350 -15.88 -3.02 26.91
CA THR A 350 -14.99 -1.86 26.72
C THR A 350 -14.54 -1.35 28.09
N GLN A 351 -13.24 -1.25 28.32
CA GLN A 351 -12.65 -0.82 29.57
C GLN A 351 -11.88 0.47 29.38
N LEU A 352 -12.23 1.50 30.15
CA LEU A 352 -11.47 2.73 30.29
C LEU A 352 -10.65 2.61 31.57
N ILE A 353 -9.33 2.61 31.47
CA ILE A 353 -8.43 2.29 32.58
C ILE A 353 -7.27 3.27 32.69
N ASN A 354 -6.71 3.37 33.90
CA ASN A 354 -5.38 3.91 34.13
C ASN A 354 -4.32 2.84 33.83
N ILE A 355 -3.21 3.27 33.26
CA ILE A 355 -2.01 2.44 33.14
C ILE A 355 -1.05 2.89 34.22
N ASP A 356 -0.74 1.99 35.16
CA ASP A 356 0.29 2.26 36.16
C ASP A 356 1.66 2.20 35.49
N ARG A 357 2.26 3.37 35.27
CA ARG A 357 3.60 3.50 34.68
C ARG A 357 4.63 3.51 35.81
N ASN A 358 4.92 2.36 36.37
CA ASN A 358 6.05 2.17 37.30
C ASN A 358 7.41 2.22 36.60
N THR A 359 7.55 2.97 35.52
CA THR A 359 8.83 3.12 34.82
C THR A 359 9.40 4.51 35.04
N THR A 360 10.61 4.54 35.53
CA THR A 360 11.46 5.68 35.86
C THR A 360 11.76 6.66 34.70
N GLN A 361 11.15 6.51 33.54
CA GLN A 361 11.42 7.33 32.36
C GLN A 361 10.45 8.50 32.15
N ASP A 362 9.27 8.50 32.76
CA ASP A 362 8.27 9.57 32.60
C ASP A 362 7.88 10.24 33.93
N ALA A 363 8.85 10.90 34.59
CA ALA A 363 8.64 11.60 35.85
C ALA A 363 7.58 12.73 35.78
N PHE A 364 7.15 13.12 34.60
CA PHE A 364 6.16 14.18 34.36
C PHE A 364 4.74 13.65 34.05
N TYR A 365 4.56 12.35 33.87
CA TYR A 365 3.25 11.78 33.57
C TYR A 365 2.41 11.64 34.83
N LYS A 366 1.28 12.33 34.88
CA LYS A 366 0.26 12.12 35.93
C LYS A 366 -0.86 11.26 35.37
N PRO A 367 -1.06 10.03 35.89
CA PRO A 367 -2.18 9.19 35.46
C PRO A 367 -3.48 9.94 35.62
N GLN A 368 -4.29 9.99 34.56
CA GLN A 368 -5.58 10.63 34.60
C GLN A 368 -6.66 9.57 34.81
N LYS A 369 -7.47 9.75 35.88
CA LYS A 369 -8.61 8.87 36.11
C LYS A 369 -9.52 8.83 34.88
N PRO A 370 -10.02 7.66 34.49
CA PRO A 370 -11.02 7.54 33.46
C PRO A 370 -12.23 8.42 33.75
N VAL A 371 -12.74 9.05 32.70
CA VAL A 371 -13.95 9.85 32.72
C VAL A 371 -14.82 9.51 31.52
N LEU A 372 -16.10 9.44 31.76
CA LEU A 372 -17.16 9.22 30.80
C LEU A 372 -18.18 10.35 30.90
N TRP A 373 -18.59 10.90 29.78
CA TRP A 373 -19.66 11.89 29.68
C TRP A 373 -20.83 11.27 28.93
N ASN A 374 -21.97 11.26 29.57
CA ASN A 374 -23.22 10.84 28.95
C ASN A 374 -24.19 12.04 29.04
N ILE A 375 -24.50 12.62 27.90
CA ILE A 375 -25.35 13.81 27.73
C ILE A 375 -24.99 14.94 28.70
N LYS A 376 -25.60 15.01 29.90
CA LYS A 376 -25.41 16.06 30.91
C LYS A 376 -24.53 15.62 32.10
N ASN A 377 -24.23 14.33 32.18
CA ASN A 377 -23.58 13.74 33.33
C ASN A 377 -22.10 13.42 33.02
N GLN A 378 -21.23 13.70 33.99
CA GLN A 378 -19.86 13.23 34.02
C GLN A 378 -19.74 12.11 35.04
N ILE A 379 -19.19 10.97 34.62
CA ILE A 379 -18.97 9.79 35.45
C ILE A 379 -17.46 9.50 35.48
N SER A 380 -16.89 9.32 36.66
CA SER A 380 -15.47 9.03 36.83
C SER A 380 -15.23 7.96 37.90
N GLY A 381 -14.06 7.34 37.87
CA GLY A 381 -13.63 6.34 38.85
C GLY A 381 -12.22 5.86 38.52
N ASP A 382 -11.74 4.81 39.23
CA ASP A 382 -10.40 4.26 38.96
C ASP A 382 -10.41 3.36 37.72
N SER A 383 -11.56 2.77 37.36
CA SER A 383 -11.81 2.02 36.13
C SER A 383 -13.28 2.08 35.74
N ILE A 384 -13.58 2.27 34.47
CA ILE A 384 -14.94 2.30 33.92
C ILE A 384 -15.07 1.19 32.88
N HIS A 385 -16.06 0.34 33.03
CA HIS A 385 -16.37 -0.76 32.12
C HIS A 385 -17.75 -0.54 31.50
N LEU A 386 -17.81 -0.54 30.19
CA LEU A 386 -19.04 -0.57 29.39
C LEU A 386 -19.21 -1.97 28.82
N ILE A 387 -20.38 -2.52 28.89
CA ILE A 387 -20.74 -3.81 28.31
C ILE A 387 -21.81 -3.54 27.27
N SER A 388 -21.53 -3.97 26.03
CA SER A 388 -22.43 -3.88 24.90
C SER A 388 -22.95 -5.28 24.55
N ASN A 389 -24.18 -5.34 24.10
CA ASN A 389 -24.74 -6.54 23.49
C ASN A 389 -24.35 -6.56 22.01
N SER A 390 -23.54 -7.53 21.62
CA SER A 390 -23.05 -7.65 20.23
C SER A 390 -24.15 -8.04 19.23
N ALA A 391 -25.29 -8.56 19.68
CA ALA A 391 -26.36 -8.98 18.80
C ALA A 391 -27.24 -7.83 18.30
N ASN A 392 -27.42 -6.78 19.11
CA ASN A 392 -28.24 -5.63 18.78
C ASN A 392 -27.48 -4.29 18.85
N GLU A 393 -26.14 -4.35 18.97
CA GLU A 393 -25.23 -3.19 19.01
C GLU A 393 -25.60 -2.13 20.06
N SER A 394 -26.34 -2.52 21.12
CA SER A 394 -26.74 -1.63 22.18
C SER A 394 -25.85 -1.70 23.42
N LEU A 395 -25.77 -0.60 24.16
CA LEU A 395 -25.20 -0.61 25.50
C LEU A 395 -26.14 -1.35 26.45
N ASP A 396 -25.59 -2.26 27.24
CA ASP A 396 -26.31 -3.06 28.25
C ASP A 396 -26.05 -2.52 29.66
N SER A 397 -24.79 -2.37 30.03
CA SER A 397 -24.45 -1.95 31.38
C SER A 397 -23.17 -1.15 31.50
N LEU A 398 -23.10 -0.34 32.55
CA LEU A 398 -21.95 0.46 32.98
C LEU A 398 -21.53 0.01 34.37
N LYS A 399 -20.22 -0.19 34.59
CA LYS A 399 -19.65 -0.48 35.90
C LYS A 399 -18.47 0.44 36.17
N VAL A 400 -18.50 1.13 37.32
CA VAL A 400 -17.38 1.95 37.78
C VAL A 400 -16.80 1.32 39.03
N PHE A 401 -15.50 1.04 39.02
CA PHE A 401 -14.84 0.41 40.15
C PHE A 401 -13.95 1.41 40.88
N ASN A 402 -14.16 1.49 42.19
CA ASN A 402 -13.50 2.36 43.15
C ASN A 402 -13.62 3.87 42.84
N ASN A 403 -13.85 4.65 43.89
CA ASN A 403 -13.98 6.09 43.80
C ASN A 403 -14.95 6.55 42.71
N ALA A 404 -16.07 5.82 42.55
CA ALA A 404 -17.12 6.19 41.63
C ALA A 404 -17.69 7.58 41.98
N PHE A 405 -17.77 8.45 40.97
CA PHE A 405 -18.24 9.81 41.13
C PHE A 405 -19.09 10.23 39.95
N VAL A 406 -20.25 10.76 40.19
CA VAL A 406 -21.16 11.32 39.19
C VAL A 406 -21.31 12.81 39.45
N ILE A 407 -21.18 13.63 38.44
CA ILE A 407 -21.36 15.08 38.48
C ILE A 407 -22.32 15.49 37.37
N SER A 408 -23.29 16.31 37.69
CA SER A 408 -24.19 16.94 36.74
C SER A 408 -24.29 18.42 37.09
N LYS A 409 -24.07 19.32 36.14
CA LYS A 409 -24.23 20.75 36.40
C LYS A 409 -25.69 21.10 36.58
N ASP A 410 -26.04 21.86 37.60
CA ASP A 410 -27.34 22.49 37.71
C ASP A 410 -27.48 23.54 36.59
N THR A 411 -28.36 23.30 35.63
CA THR A 411 -28.53 24.18 34.46
C THR A 411 -29.31 25.45 34.79
N LEU A 412 -29.95 25.52 35.97
CA LEU A 412 -30.76 26.63 36.44
C LEU A 412 -30.08 27.42 37.54
N GLY A 413 -28.89 27.04 37.96
CA GLY A 413 -28.05 27.68 38.95
C GLY A 413 -26.58 27.46 38.74
N ASP A 414 -25.75 27.89 39.69
CA ASP A 414 -24.29 27.77 39.61
C ASP A 414 -23.75 26.49 40.27
N GLY A 415 -24.62 25.64 40.79
CA GLY A 415 -24.28 24.47 41.55
C GLY A 415 -23.99 23.21 40.73
N TYR A 416 -23.59 22.15 41.44
CA TYR A 416 -23.37 20.82 40.85
C TYR A 416 -24.05 19.76 41.69
N ASN A 417 -24.90 18.97 41.06
CA ASN A 417 -25.37 17.71 41.65
C ASN A 417 -24.20 16.74 41.68
N GLN A 418 -23.91 16.15 42.81
CA GLN A 418 -22.74 15.32 43.07
C GLN A 418 -23.16 14.06 43.79
N ILE A 419 -22.71 12.92 43.29
CA ILE A 419 -22.95 11.63 43.93
C ILE A 419 -21.65 10.84 43.90
N SER A 420 -21.22 10.38 45.06
CA SER A 420 -19.99 9.58 45.16
C SER A 420 -20.24 8.27 45.88
N GLY A 421 -19.39 7.27 45.65
CA GLY A 421 -19.42 6.00 46.32
C GLY A 421 -18.26 5.10 45.94
N LYS A 422 -18.19 3.89 46.51
CA LYS A 422 -17.11 2.95 46.20
C LYS A 422 -17.26 2.35 44.81
N LYS A 423 -18.50 1.99 44.40
CA LYS A 423 -18.80 1.37 43.10
C LYS A 423 -20.10 1.96 42.54
N LEU A 424 -20.19 1.97 41.22
CA LEU A 424 -21.39 2.32 40.48
C LEU A 424 -21.73 1.21 39.48
N PHE A 425 -23.04 0.86 39.42
CA PHE A 425 -23.59 0.00 38.37
C PHE A 425 -24.72 0.74 37.69
N GLY A 426 -24.69 0.86 36.38
CA GLY A 426 -25.73 1.45 35.56
C GLY A 426 -26.29 0.44 34.58
N LEU A 427 -27.58 0.49 34.33
CA LEU A 427 -28.25 -0.29 33.29
C LEU A 427 -28.75 0.65 32.20
N PHE A 428 -28.65 0.21 30.96
CA PHE A 428 -29.13 0.93 29.79
C PHE A 428 -30.39 0.23 29.25
N GLU A 429 -31.36 1.04 28.86
CA GLU A 429 -32.51 0.64 28.07
C GLU A 429 -32.61 1.53 26.85
N ASN A 430 -32.75 0.95 25.67
CA ASN A 430 -32.76 1.68 24.39
C ASN A 430 -31.58 2.65 24.22
N ASN A 431 -30.36 2.22 24.58
CA ASN A 431 -29.13 3.01 24.60
C ASN A 431 -29.13 4.23 25.56
N SER A 432 -30.15 4.40 26.37
CA SER A 432 -30.22 5.44 27.40
C SER A 432 -30.04 4.84 28.79
N LEU A 433 -29.31 5.52 29.64
CA LEU A 433 -29.10 5.08 31.03
C LEU A 433 -30.45 5.14 31.79
N SER A 434 -30.95 3.99 32.24
CA SER A 434 -32.25 3.85 32.92
C SER A 434 -32.13 3.81 34.43
N THR A 435 -31.13 3.07 34.96
CA THR A 435 -30.93 3.01 36.41
C THR A 435 -29.46 3.11 36.78
N ILE A 436 -29.19 3.68 37.97
CA ILE A 436 -27.86 3.75 38.57
C ILE A 436 -27.93 3.27 40.01
N ASP A 437 -27.12 2.29 40.36
CA ASP A 437 -26.91 1.85 41.75
C ASP A 437 -25.52 2.28 42.22
N ILE A 438 -25.44 3.07 43.29
CA ILE A 438 -24.19 3.46 43.94
C ILE A 438 -24.07 2.72 45.26
N ILE A 439 -22.95 2.00 45.43
CA ILE A 439 -22.80 1.03 46.51
C ILE A 439 -21.57 1.35 47.36
N LYS A 440 -21.76 1.31 48.66
CA LYS A 440 -20.80 1.55 49.75
C LYS A 440 -20.33 3.00 49.85
N ASN A 441 -20.56 3.56 51.05
CA ASN A 441 -20.17 4.92 51.42
C ASN A 441 -20.67 5.96 50.43
N ALA A 442 -21.94 5.90 50.11
CA ALA A 442 -22.54 6.84 49.17
C ALA A 442 -22.77 8.19 49.85
N GLU A 443 -22.33 9.26 49.17
CA GLU A 443 -22.56 10.65 49.59
C GLU A 443 -23.21 11.42 48.46
N THR A 444 -24.13 12.37 48.80
CA THR A 444 -24.80 13.22 47.81
C THR A 444 -24.75 14.69 48.20
N ILE A 445 -24.68 15.54 47.20
CA ILE A 445 -25.14 16.92 47.20
C ILE A 445 -26.09 17.03 46.03
N TYR A 446 -27.38 17.36 46.32
CA TYR A 446 -28.39 17.41 45.28
C TYR A 446 -29.28 18.65 45.45
N TYR A 447 -29.39 19.44 44.38
CA TYR A 447 -30.19 20.66 44.32
C TYR A 447 -31.63 20.26 44.02
N LEU A 448 -32.50 20.27 45.05
CA LEU A 448 -33.90 19.88 44.97
C LEU A 448 -34.72 21.01 44.35
N ARG A 449 -35.45 20.71 43.29
CA ARG A 449 -36.32 21.66 42.60
C ARG A 449 -37.78 21.16 42.60
N ASN A 450 -38.73 22.09 42.63
CA ASN A 450 -40.15 21.80 42.46
C ASN A 450 -40.52 21.68 40.96
N GLU A 451 -41.82 21.44 40.68
CA GLU A 451 -42.35 21.34 39.32
C GLU A 451 -42.16 22.63 38.50
N ASP A 452 -42.13 23.79 39.17
CA ASP A 452 -41.87 25.10 38.56
C ASP A 452 -40.38 25.39 38.37
N ASN A 453 -39.51 24.42 38.65
CA ASN A 453 -38.02 24.53 38.59
C ASN A 453 -37.42 25.48 39.63
N GLU A 454 -38.15 25.90 40.65
CA GLU A 454 -37.62 26.70 41.74
C GLU A 454 -36.81 25.85 42.71
N LEU A 455 -35.68 26.35 43.20
CA LEU A 455 -34.81 25.66 44.15
C LEU A 455 -35.48 25.61 45.53
N VAL A 456 -35.90 24.43 45.96
CA VAL A 456 -36.53 24.18 47.25
C VAL A 456 -35.50 24.02 48.37
N GLY A 457 -34.33 23.50 48.05
CA GLY A 457 -33.25 23.29 49.00
C GLY A 457 -32.12 22.41 48.45
N ILE A 458 -31.05 22.29 49.23
CA ILE A 458 -29.88 21.49 48.88
C ILE A 458 -29.76 20.33 49.87
N ASP A 459 -29.98 19.11 49.38
CA ASP A 459 -29.80 17.89 50.17
C ASP A 459 -28.32 17.52 50.23
N LYS A 460 -27.76 17.44 51.40
CA LYS A 460 -26.45 16.86 51.66
C LYS A 460 -26.58 15.67 52.57
N SER A 461 -26.30 14.48 52.05
CA SER A 461 -26.54 13.26 52.80
C SER A 461 -25.51 12.17 52.52
N LYS A 462 -25.48 11.20 53.45
CA LYS A 462 -24.67 9.97 53.38
C LYS A 462 -25.57 8.76 53.56
N SER A 463 -25.23 7.67 52.89
CA SER A 463 -25.94 6.39 53.04
C SER A 463 -25.05 5.22 52.68
N GLY A 464 -25.49 4.01 52.97
CA GLY A 464 -24.78 2.80 52.55
C GLY A 464 -24.87 2.55 51.05
N ALA A 465 -25.99 2.93 50.43
CA ALA A 465 -26.22 2.78 48.99
C ALA A 465 -27.29 3.79 48.50
N ILE A 466 -27.25 4.08 47.20
CA ILE A 466 -28.24 4.94 46.51
C ILE A 466 -28.64 4.24 45.21
N LYS A 467 -29.93 4.21 44.94
CA LYS A 467 -30.50 3.81 43.66
C LYS A 467 -31.23 5.00 43.03
N ILE A 468 -30.94 5.20 41.74
CA ILE A 468 -31.48 6.30 40.95
C ILE A 468 -32.18 5.70 39.74
N TRP A 469 -33.37 6.16 39.44
CA TRP A 469 -34.08 5.91 38.20
C TRP A 469 -34.04 7.16 37.36
N LEU A 470 -33.80 6.97 36.07
CA LEU A 470 -33.71 8.06 35.09
C LEU A 470 -34.83 7.90 34.05
N SER A 471 -35.44 8.99 33.70
CA SER A 471 -36.34 9.11 32.56
C SER A 471 -35.86 10.28 31.70
N GLU A 472 -35.70 10.06 30.38
CA GLU A 472 -35.20 11.07 29.44
C GLU A 472 -33.88 11.75 29.88
N ASN A 473 -33.00 10.98 30.52
CA ASN A 473 -31.71 11.43 31.10
C ASN A 473 -31.82 12.42 32.29
N ASN A 474 -33.01 12.58 32.88
CA ASN A 474 -33.20 13.30 34.13
C ASN A 474 -33.45 12.29 35.25
N ILE A 475 -33.11 12.67 36.46
CA ILE A 475 -33.43 11.85 37.64
C ILE A 475 -34.94 11.94 37.89
N ASP A 476 -35.60 10.78 37.78
CA ASP A 476 -37.03 10.61 38.10
C ASP A 476 -37.21 10.30 39.58
N GLU A 477 -36.43 9.34 40.07
CA GLU A 477 -36.49 8.93 41.47
C GLU A 477 -35.10 8.64 42.03
N MET A 478 -34.88 8.99 43.32
CA MET A 478 -33.67 8.65 44.07
C MET A 478 -34.04 8.05 45.43
N ARG A 479 -33.59 6.81 45.66
CA ARG A 479 -33.77 6.14 46.97
C ARG A 479 -32.43 5.90 47.63
N LYS A 480 -32.35 6.24 48.92
CA LYS A 480 -31.19 6.01 49.78
C LYS A 480 -31.44 4.84 50.70
N TYR A 481 -30.43 4.02 50.93
CA TYR A 481 -30.52 2.79 51.72
C TYR A 481 -29.39 2.72 52.74
N ASN A 482 -29.71 2.16 53.90
CA ASN A 482 -28.77 1.81 54.96
C ASN A 482 -28.04 3.03 55.56
N GLN A 483 -28.18 3.21 56.86
CA GLN A 483 -27.49 4.24 57.65
C GLN A 483 -27.59 5.64 57.02
N ILE A 484 -28.79 6.04 56.69
CA ILE A 484 -29.05 7.34 56.08
C ILE A 484 -28.87 8.42 57.13
N GLY A 485 -27.97 9.37 56.83
CA GLY A 485 -27.79 10.59 57.63
C GLY A 485 -27.57 11.78 56.71
N GLY A 486 -28.11 12.93 57.05
CA GLY A 486 -27.95 14.12 56.22
C GLY A 486 -28.87 15.25 56.65
N LYS A 487 -28.81 16.32 55.89
CA LYS A 487 -29.59 17.52 56.14
C LYS A 487 -29.90 18.21 54.81
N THR A 488 -31.13 18.71 54.71
CA THR A 488 -31.52 19.61 53.63
C THR A 488 -31.38 21.05 54.13
N TYR A 489 -30.67 21.86 53.37
CA TYR A 489 -30.40 23.25 53.65
C TYR A 489 -31.21 24.14 52.72
N PRO A 490 -31.78 25.25 53.22
CA PRO A 490 -32.14 26.37 52.36
C PRO A 490 -30.90 26.87 51.62
N GLU A 491 -31.01 27.42 50.41
CA GLU A 491 -29.90 27.85 49.59
C GLU A 491 -28.93 28.81 50.33
N LEU A 492 -29.50 29.78 51.04
CA LEU A 492 -28.74 30.80 51.77
C LEU A 492 -27.97 30.26 52.98
N ASP A 493 -28.43 29.14 53.52
CA ASP A 493 -27.85 28.52 54.73
C ASP A 493 -26.84 27.40 54.39
N PHE A 494 -26.63 27.09 53.09
CA PHE A 494 -25.74 26.01 52.70
C PHE A 494 -24.28 26.46 52.81
N PRO A 495 -23.47 25.83 53.68
CA PRO A 495 -22.12 26.29 53.92
C PRO A 495 -21.23 26.18 52.67
N GLU A 496 -20.50 27.24 52.35
CA GLU A 496 -19.63 27.30 51.17
C GLU A 496 -18.59 26.15 51.10
N ASN A 497 -18.00 25.81 52.25
CA ASN A 497 -17.01 24.75 52.39
C ASN A 497 -17.59 23.33 52.24
N GLU A 498 -18.93 23.22 52.18
CA GLU A 498 -19.65 21.97 52.04
C GLU A 498 -20.25 21.76 50.63
N LYS A 499 -20.14 22.74 49.75
CA LYS A 499 -20.69 22.70 48.36
C LYS A 499 -20.02 21.65 47.46
N ILE A 500 -18.90 21.07 47.86
CA ILE A 500 -18.12 20.14 47.07
C ILE A 500 -17.78 18.91 47.89
N LEU A 501 -18.10 17.70 47.33
CA LEU A 501 -17.69 16.43 47.91
C LEU A 501 -16.23 16.16 47.66
N ARG A 502 -15.60 15.38 48.55
CA ARG A 502 -14.20 14.93 48.36
C ARG A 502 -14.06 14.12 47.07
N GLY A 503 -13.17 14.55 46.20
CA GLY A 503 -12.91 13.91 44.91
C GLY A 503 -13.63 14.55 43.72
N PHE A 504 -14.36 15.65 43.96
CA PHE A 504 -14.95 16.45 42.91
C PHE A 504 -13.91 16.94 41.91
N ASN A 505 -14.15 16.70 40.62
CA ASN A 505 -13.31 17.19 39.54
C ASN A 505 -14.18 17.32 38.27
N TRP A 506 -14.62 18.52 37.95
CA TRP A 506 -15.40 18.80 36.75
C TRP A 506 -14.48 18.99 35.53
N ARG A 507 -14.62 18.15 34.52
CA ARG A 507 -13.69 18.04 33.39
C ARG A 507 -14.37 18.28 32.03
N GLU A 508 -15.44 19.06 31.96
CA GLU A 508 -16.18 19.33 30.71
C GLU A 508 -15.29 19.94 29.60
N SER A 509 -14.23 20.68 29.96
CA SER A 509 -13.28 21.23 29.00
C SER A 509 -12.48 20.16 28.23
N GLU A 510 -12.38 18.95 28.79
CA GLU A 510 -11.69 17.82 28.18
C GLU A 510 -12.62 16.93 27.35
N ARG A 511 -13.92 17.18 27.37
CA ARG A 511 -14.95 16.36 26.72
C ARG A 511 -14.84 16.47 25.19
N PRO A 512 -14.67 15.35 24.45
CA PRO A 512 -14.85 15.34 23.01
C PRO A 512 -16.32 15.59 22.66
N LYS A 513 -16.59 16.63 21.86
CA LYS A 513 -17.93 16.99 21.37
C LYS A 513 -18.17 16.59 19.92
N ASN A 514 -17.10 16.27 19.22
CA ASN A 514 -17.12 15.79 17.85
C ASN A 514 -15.83 14.97 17.55
N VAL A 515 -15.79 14.35 16.40
CA VAL A 515 -14.64 13.50 15.99
C VAL A 515 -13.32 14.28 15.92
N LYS A 516 -13.34 15.57 15.56
CA LYS A 516 -12.11 16.41 15.48
C LYS A 516 -11.49 16.64 16.86
N ASP A 517 -12.31 16.71 17.91
CA ASP A 517 -11.84 16.90 19.29
C ASP A 517 -11.00 15.72 19.81
N LEU A 518 -11.14 14.54 19.19
CA LEU A 518 -10.33 13.38 19.52
C LEU A 518 -8.84 13.67 19.35
N PHE A 519 -8.48 14.49 18.37
CA PHE A 519 -7.09 14.81 17.98
C PHE A 519 -6.56 16.12 18.59
N LYS A 520 -7.36 16.79 19.44
CA LYS A 520 -7.03 18.14 19.95
C LYS A 520 -5.72 18.20 20.73
N ASP A 521 -5.38 17.13 21.44
CA ASP A 521 -4.17 17.06 22.29
C ASP A 521 -2.98 16.41 21.55
N ASP A 522 -3.15 16.04 20.28
CA ASP A 522 -2.10 15.42 19.50
C ASP A 522 -1.00 16.41 19.11
N PRO A 523 0.25 15.96 19.06
CA PRO A 523 1.32 16.77 18.50
C PRO A 523 1.10 17.07 17.01
N PRO A 524 1.72 18.11 16.45
CA PRO A 524 1.67 18.40 15.03
C PRO A 524 2.07 17.17 14.21
N LEU A 525 1.26 16.81 13.21
CA LEU A 525 1.52 15.67 12.37
C LEU A 525 2.63 15.99 11.36
N ILE A 526 3.75 15.27 11.45
CA ILE A 526 4.83 15.32 10.47
C ILE A 526 4.81 14.01 9.68
N LEU A 527 4.47 14.10 8.39
CA LEU A 527 4.47 12.95 7.49
C LEU A 527 5.89 12.60 7.06
N LYS A 528 6.16 11.31 6.95
CA LYS A 528 7.46 10.81 6.47
C LYS A 528 7.56 11.04 4.96
N VAL A 529 8.70 11.55 4.49
CA VAL A 529 8.97 11.64 3.05
C VAL A 529 9.09 10.22 2.48
N ILE A 530 8.27 9.91 1.48
CA ILE A 530 8.25 8.62 0.81
C ILE A 530 9.01 8.75 -0.51
N LYS A 531 10.11 8.02 -0.62
CA LYS A 531 10.88 7.96 -1.87
C LYS A 531 10.04 7.27 -2.95
N GLY A 532 10.02 7.84 -4.15
CA GLY A 532 9.34 7.26 -5.30
C GLY A 532 7.89 7.72 -5.52
N LEU A 533 7.37 8.67 -4.72
CA LEU A 533 6.11 9.35 -5.02
C LEU A 533 6.26 10.40 -6.14
N ASP A 534 7.46 10.92 -6.34
CA ASP A 534 7.74 11.91 -7.37
C ASP A 534 7.47 11.38 -8.78
N ALA A 535 7.15 12.28 -9.71
CA ALA A 535 6.93 11.94 -11.09
C ALA A 535 8.15 11.17 -11.65
N TYR A 536 7.87 10.15 -12.42
CA TYR A 536 8.90 9.42 -13.14
C TYR A 536 9.65 10.39 -14.06
N PRO A 537 10.99 10.36 -14.15
CA PRO A 537 11.66 11.11 -15.20
C PRO A 537 11.04 10.69 -16.52
N THR A 538 10.51 11.69 -17.21
CA THR A 538 9.88 11.56 -18.52
C THR A 538 10.77 10.69 -19.39
N GLN A 539 10.20 9.57 -19.84
CA GLN A 539 10.74 8.67 -20.86
C GLN A 539 12.18 8.99 -21.29
N GLU A 540 13.17 8.30 -20.75
CA GLU A 540 14.27 7.93 -21.62
C GLU A 540 13.63 7.22 -22.80
N LEU A 541 13.71 7.83 -23.98
CA LEU A 541 13.26 7.25 -25.24
C LEU A 541 13.87 5.85 -25.29
N PHE A 542 13.06 4.81 -25.20
CA PHE A 542 13.50 3.42 -25.17
C PHE A 542 14.32 3.06 -26.40
N PHE A 543 14.10 3.82 -27.47
CA PHE A 543 14.73 3.62 -28.75
C PHE A 543 15.40 4.91 -29.19
N ASP A 544 16.65 4.80 -29.60
CA ASP A 544 17.24 5.78 -30.49
C ASP A 544 16.33 5.87 -31.73
N SER A 545 15.57 6.95 -31.86
CA SER A 545 14.67 7.20 -33.00
C SER A 545 15.42 7.04 -34.35
N ASN A 546 16.73 7.32 -34.36
CA ASN A 546 17.59 7.13 -35.52
C ASN A 546 17.81 5.64 -35.85
N LEU A 547 17.71 4.72 -34.88
CA LEU A 547 17.84 3.29 -35.13
C LEU A 547 16.59 2.74 -35.83
N LEU A 548 15.40 3.13 -35.36
CA LEU A 548 14.10 2.79 -35.99
C LEU A 548 14.00 3.34 -37.41
N ASP A 549 14.43 4.59 -37.64
CA ASP A 549 14.40 5.20 -38.95
C ASP A 549 15.41 4.55 -39.94
N ARG A 550 16.54 4.03 -39.47
CA ARG A 550 17.48 3.27 -40.27
C ARG A 550 16.96 1.90 -40.68
N VAL A 551 16.26 1.22 -39.77
CA VAL A 551 15.63 -0.08 -40.03
C VAL A 551 14.43 0.07 -40.96
N LYS A 552 13.58 1.06 -40.75
CA LYS A 552 12.41 1.36 -41.63
C LYS A 552 12.81 1.79 -43.04
N LYS A 553 13.98 2.40 -43.22
CA LYS A 553 14.52 2.72 -44.55
C LYS A 553 15.12 1.51 -45.29
N ALA A 554 15.33 0.40 -44.58
CA ALA A 554 15.84 -0.86 -45.15
C ALA A 554 14.71 -1.84 -45.54
N GLU A 555 13.44 -1.54 -45.27
CA GLU A 555 12.34 -2.39 -45.75
C GLU A 555 12.22 -2.29 -47.27
N PRO A 556 12.27 -3.40 -48.01
CA PRO A 556 12.00 -3.40 -49.44
C PRO A 556 10.53 -3.02 -49.64
N LYS A 557 10.27 -1.98 -50.43
CA LYS A 557 8.92 -1.64 -50.87
C LYS A 557 8.37 -2.83 -51.64
N SER A 558 7.50 -3.62 -51.03
CA SER A 558 6.72 -4.64 -51.71
C SER A 558 5.65 -3.95 -52.55
N ASP A 559 5.91 -3.78 -53.86
CA ASP A 559 4.87 -3.50 -54.84
C ASP A 559 3.97 -4.73 -54.99
N LEU A 560 2.97 -4.80 -54.19
CA LEU A 560 1.79 -5.68 -54.41
C LEU A 560 0.54 -4.79 -54.42
N ASN A 561 0.27 -4.29 -55.64
CA ASN A 561 -1.01 -3.75 -56.01
C ASN A 561 -2.09 -4.86 -55.92
N THR A 562 -2.82 -4.92 -54.86
CA THR A 562 -4.12 -5.62 -54.85
C THR A 562 -5.20 -4.60 -54.54
N LYS A 563 -5.92 -4.24 -55.58
CA LYS A 563 -7.16 -3.46 -55.48
C LYS A 563 -8.21 -4.27 -54.74
N GLU A 564 -8.47 -3.94 -53.49
CA GLU A 564 -9.69 -4.38 -52.80
C GLU A 564 -10.62 -3.19 -52.58
N LYS A 565 -11.86 -3.42 -52.99
CA LYS A 565 -12.99 -2.48 -52.96
C LYS A 565 -13.34 -2.11 -51.51
N LYS A 566 -13.39 -0.83 -51.23
CA LYS A 566 -14.00 -0.25 -50.03
C LYS A 566 -15.49 -0.62 -49.95
N GLN A 567 -15.89 -1.42 -49.00
CA GLN A 567 -17.26 -1.48 -48.49
C GLN A 567 -17.34 -0.63 -47.21
N LYS A 568 -18.24 0.33 -47.22
CA LYS A 568 -18.62 1.14 -46.04
C LYS A 568 -19.38 0.28 -45.04
N PRO A 569 -19.09 0.31 -43.76
CA PRO A 569 -19.99 -0.26 -42.77
C PRO A 569 -21.05 0.79 -42.38
N ASN A 570 -22.30 0.32 -42.39
CA ASN A 570 -23.50 1.00 -41.94
C ASN A 570 -23.47 1.25 -40.42
N ASN A 571 -23.74 2.48 -40.04
CA ASN A 571 -24.06 2.89 -38.66
C ASN A 571 -25.41 2.29 -38.24
N LYS A 572 -25.42 1.51 -37.14
CA LYS A 572 -26.62 1.32 -36.30
C LYS A 572 -26.24 1.41 -34.84
N SER A 573 -26.68 2.51 -34.26
CA SER A 573 -27.07 2.79 -32.87
C SER A 573 -26.65 1.82 -31.77
N ALA A 574 -25.69 2.24 -30.94
CA ALA A 574 -25.52 1.75 -29.58
C ALA A 574 -26.29 2.64 -28.60
N ARG A 575 -27.19 2.05 -27.85
CA ARG A 575 -27.95 2.67 -26.76
C ARG A 575 -27.02 3.20 -25.68
N LYS A 576 -27.20 4.47 -25.32
CA LYS A 576 -26.64 5.11 -24.12
C LYS A 576 -27.25 4.48 -22.87
N VAL A 577 -26.42 4.00 -21.96
CA VAL A 577 -26.77 3.71 -20.57
C VAL A 577 -26.43 4.96 -19.75
N PRO A 578 -27.30 5.47 -18.86
CA PRO A 578 -27.04 6.69 -18.12
C PRO A 578 -26.04 6.45 -16.99
N ASN A 579 -24.95 7.21 -16.99
CA ASN A 579 -24.10 7.44 -15.83
C ASN A 579 -24.82 8.41 -14.88
N ASN A 580 -25.39 7.90 -13.81
CA ASN A 580 -25.71 8.69 -12.63
C ASN A 580 -25.80 7.73 -11.46
N LEU A 581 -24.78 7.80 -10.61
CA LEU A 581 -24.82 7.55 -9.16
C LEU A 581 -23.36 7.39 -8.69
N LEU A 582 -22.81 8.48 -8.22
CA LEU A 582 -21.76 8.64 -7.22
C LEU A 582 -21.10 10.02 -7.44
N LYS A 583 -21.83 11.06 -7.06
CA LYS A 583 -21.23 12.37 -6.78
C LYS A 583 -21.36 12.66 -5.30
N ASP A 584 -20.20 12.83 -4.74
CA ASP A 584 -19.82 13.65 -3.60
C ASP A 584 -20.93 14.42 -2.87
N ASN A 585 -21.09 14.11 -1.60
CA ASN A 585 -21.54 15.08 -0.61
C ASN A 585 -21.03 14.67 0.77
N TYR A 586 -19.78 15.04 1.10
CA TYR A 586 -19.33 15.23 2.49
C TYR A 586 -18.09 16.14 2.52
N ILE A 587 -18.32 17.42 2.17
CA ILE A 587 -17.51 18.54 2.68
C ILE A 587 -18.44 19.77 2.73
N THR A 588 -18.41 20.45 3.87
CA THR A 588 -19.02 21.70 4.26
C THR A 588 -20.44 21.63 4.85
N LYS A 589 -20.51 21.51 6.17
CA LYS A 589 -20.93 22.56 7.12
C LYS A 589 -20.54 22.15 8.54
#